data_0345783de5f2771a402af6d83922f0f7
#
_entry.id   0345783de5f2771a402af6d83922f0f7
#
_cell.length_a   1.000
_cell.length_b   1.000
_cell.length_c   1.000
_cell.angle_alpha   90.00
_cell.angle_beta   90.00
_cell.angle_gamma   90.00
#
_symmetry.space_group_name_H-M   'P 1'
#
loop_
_entity.id
_entity.type
_entity.pdbx_description
1 polymer ?
#
loop_
_entity_poly.entity_id
_entity_poly.type
_entity_poly.pdbx_seq_one_letter_code
_entity_poly.pdbx_strand_id
1 'polypeptide(L)'
;MTTSNSNGNRVALVVGSGSVKCAAALGLWRVLKREGIELDMVVGCSGGSLYTAAMALGFEQEESEQLTMKLWTRKVTDERNWRGLLSVFMPKALKFDSDFGLVKDRAVLASLTSFFGDRTFADTTTPLYIVATDLHNGEKVVLSSGRIVDAIRASIAVPWVWPAWQVNGRWLVDGCMSDPLPVDVAMKEGANIILAMGFESPGAGRVRSAIRYAFQLNSIQTNNLLRASFAFHNLAHHTEIIPILPDFKRAIGLYSTRHIPYVIEEGERAAEAQLPYIRQLLAAAA
;
A
#
# COMPACT_ATOMS: atom_id res chain seq x y z
N MET A 1 -3.32 9.27 -24.85
CA MET A 1 -3.13 10.73 -24.74
C MET A 1 -3.74 11.14 -23.42
N THR A 2 -2.92 11.33 -22.41
CA THR A 2 -3.37 11.77 -21.08
C THR A 2 -3.81 13.23 -21.20
N THR A 3 -5.08 13.48 -20.94
CA THR A 3 -5.59 14.84 -20.73
C THR A 3 -4.96 15.36 -19.45
N SER A 4 -3.83 16.10 -19.56
CA SER A 4 -3.34 16.86 -18.42
C SER A 4 -4.45 17.81 -17.96
N ASN A 5 -4.64 17.91 -16.64
CA ASN A 5 -5.44 18.99 -16.07
C ASN A 5 -5.03 20.30 -16.75
N SER A 6 -5.98 21.03 -17.32
CA SER A 6 -5.77 22.19 -18.21
C SER A 6 -4.89 23.31 -17.61
N ASN A 7 -4.42 23.18 -16.39
CA ASN A 7 -3.78 24.19 -15.56
C ASN A 7 -2.34 23.87 -15.15
N GLY A 8 -1.68 22.88 -15.75
CA GLY A 8 -0.30 22.53 -15.40
C GLY A 8 -0.14 21.78 -14.06
N ASN A 9 -1.21 21.55 -13.31
CA ASN A 9 -1.19 20.77 -12.09
C ASN A 9 -1.12 19.27 -12.42
N ARG A 10 -0.19 18.57 -11.78
CA ARG A 10 -0.07 17.10 -11.81
C ARG A 10 -0.39 16.56 -10.43
N VAL A 11 -1.55 15.94 -10.33
CA VAL A 11 -2.10 15.41 -9.07
C VAL A 11 -1.73 13.94 -8.91
N ALA A 12 -1.06 13.59 -7.84
CA ALA A 12 -0.75 12.21 -7.49
C ALA A 12 -1.53 11.76 -6.25
N LEU A 13 -1.94 10.50 -6.24
CA LEU A 13 -2.39 9.82 -5.03
C LEU A 13 -1.32 8.82 -4.58
N VAL A 14 -0.84 8.98 -3.36
CA VAL A 14 0.06 8.05 -2.70
C VAL A 14 -0.69 7.34 -1.58
N VAL A 15 -0.81 6.01 -1.66
CA VAL A 15 -1.44 5.18 -0.62
C VAL A 15 -0.37 4.35 0.07
N GLY A 16 -0.12 4.66 1.32
CA GLY A 16 0.90 4.01 2.12
C GLY A 16 0.54 2.62 2.62
N SER A 17 1.46 2.05 3.40
CA SER A 17 1.29 0.76 4.05
C SER A 17 0.25 0.83 5.18
N GLY A 18 -0.62 -0.17 5.30
CA GLY A 18 -1.66 -0.13 6.33
C GLY A 18 -2.55 -1.37 6.40
N SER A 19 -2.23 -2.45 5.65
CA SER A 19 -3.05 -3.66 5.60
C SER A 19 -4.52 -3.34 5.22
N VAL A 20 -5.51 -3.88 5.93
CA VAL A 20 -6.95 -3.63 5.68
C VAL A 20 -7.34 -2.16 5.79
N LYS A 21 -6.59 -1.34 6.55
CA LYS A 21 -6.84 0.10 6.66
C LYS A 21 -6.70 0.85 5.33
N CYS A 22 -5.91 0.29 4.40
CA CYS A 22 -5.77 0.87 3.06
C CYS A 22 -7.08 0.88 2.27
N ALA A 23 -8.11 0.13 2.68
CA ALA A 23 -9.45 0.24 2.11
C ALA A 23 -10.05 1.66 2.23
N ALA A 24 -9.54 2.49 3.14
CA ALA A 24 -9.89 3.91 3.22
C ALA A 24 -9.62 4.67 1.91
N ALA A 25 -8.67 4.19 1.09
CA ALA A 25 -8.40 4.76 -0.23
C ALA A 25 -9.62 4.70 -1.16
N LEU A 26 -10.53 3.73 -0.98
CA LEU A 26 -11.78 3.67 -1.74
C LEU A 26 -12.72 4.82 -1.37
N GLY A 27 -12.76 5.21 -0.08
CA GLY A 27 -13.52 6.38 0.37
C GLY A 27 -12.96 7.69 -0.20
N LEU A 28 -11.64 7.87 -0.15
CA LEU A 28 -11.00 8.99 -0.82
C LEU A 28 -11.31 8.99 -2.34
N TRP A 29 -11.20 7.86 -2.99
CA TRP A 29 -11.50 7.76 -4.43
C TRP A 29 -12.94 8.15 -4.77
N ARG A 30 -13.93 7.81 -3.92
CA ARG A 30 -15.32 8.31 -4.05
C ARG A 30 -15.37 9.83 -4.09
N VAL A 31 -14.69 10.47 -3.13
CA VAL A 31 -14.65 11.93 -3.06
C VAL A 31 -14.04 12.51 -4.33
N LEU A 32 -12.89 12.00 -4.78
CA LEU A 32 -12.23 12.49 -5.99
C LEU A 32 -13.11 12.36 -7.23
N LYS A 33 -13.76 11.18 -7.42
CA LYS A 33 -14.69 10.97 -8.55
C LYS A 33 -15.89 11.92 -8.49
N ARG A 34 -16.50 12.10 -7.32
CA ARG A 34 -17.63 13.01 -7.12
C ARG A 34 -17.28 14.47 -7.44
N GLU A 35 -16.05 14.86 -7.11
CA GLU A 35 -15.54 16.22 -7.33
C GLU A 35 -14.93 16.43 -8.73
N GLY A 36 -14.87 15.39 -9.56
CA GLY A 36 -14.24 15.47 -10.89
C GLY A 36 -12.73 15.72 -10.83
N ILE A 37 -12.06 15.32 -9.73
CA ILE A 37 -10.61 15.46 -9.57
C ILE A 37 -9.95 14.24 -10.19
N GLU A 38 -9.26 14.45 -11.30
CA GLU A 38 -8.50 13.40 -11.99
C GLU A 38 -7.11 13.24 -11.38
N LEU A 39 -6.61 12.00 -11.40
CA LEU A 39 -5.27 11.65 -10.93
C LEU A 39 -4.34 11.43 -12.12
N ASP A 40 -3.21 12.13 -12.15
CA ASP A 40 -2.16 11.96 -13.17
C ASP A 40 -1.28 10.75 -12.90
N MET A 41 -1.22 10.28 -11.66
CA MET A 41 -0.50 9.07 -11.27
C MET A 41 -0.97 8.55 -9.91
N VAL A 42 -0.69 7.29 -9.65
CA VAL A 42 -0.93 6.65 -8.36
C VAL A 42 0.30 5.87 -7.90
N VAL A 43 0.60 5.94 -6.61
CA VAL A 43 1.72 5.23 -5.98
C VAL A 43 1.19 4.40 -4.82
N GLY A 44 1.54 3.11 -4.76
CA GLY A 44 1.10 2.21 -3.72
C GLY A 44 2.23 1.52 -2.98
N CYS A 45 2.08 1.38 -1.66
CA CYS A 45 2.98 0.61 -0.81
C CYS A 45 2.20 -0.42 0.01
N SER A 46 2.67 -1.66 0.04
CA SER A 46 2.04 -2.76 0.80
C SER A 46 0.55 -2.89 0.48
N GLY A 47 -0.32 -2.90 1.48
CA GLY A 47 -1.77 -2.92 1.28
C GLY A 47 -2.30 -1.80 0.36
N GLY A 48 -1.62 -0.66 0.30
CA GLY A 48 -1.96 0.45 -0.60
C GLY A 48 -1.80 0.09 -2.08
N SER A 49 -0.86 -0.79 -2.42
CA SER A 49 -0.63 -1.22 -3.81
C SER A 49 -1.84 -1.91 -4.44
N LEU A 50 -2.67 -2.57 -3.64
CA LEU A 50 -3.90 -3.23 -4.11
C LEU A 50 -4.90 -2.22 -4.66
N TYR A 51 -5.11 -1.14 -3.93
CA TYR A 51 -6.12 -0.12 -4.26
C TYR A 51 -5.63 0.80 -5.38
N THR A 52 -4.36 1.19 -5.34
CA THR A 52 -3.77 2.00 -6.41
C THR A 52 -3.70 1.24 -7.74
N ALA A 53 -3.44 -0.08 -7.72
CA ALA A 53 -3.50 -0.91 -8.92
C ALA A 53 -4.92 -1.04 -9.46
N ALA A 54 -5.93 -1.21 -8.60
CA ALA A 54 -7.33 -1.25 -9.02
C ALA A 54 -7.76 0.08 -9.65
N MET A 55 -7.39 1.20 -9.03
CA MET A 55 -7.65 2.56 -9.56
C MET A 55 -6.96 2.77 -10.92
N ALA A 56 -5.69 2.41 -11.02
CA ALA A 56 -4.91 2.57 -12.25
C ALA A 56 -5.43 1.74 -13.43
N LEU A 57 -6.01 0.58 -13.14
CA LEU A 57 -6.66 -0.28 -14.13
C LEU A 57 -8.08 0.16 -14.47
N GLY A 58 -8.61 1.19 -13.83
CA GLY A 58 -9.96 1.68 -14.05
C GLY A 58 -11.07 0.74 -13.55
N PHE A 59 -10.78 -0.08 -12.53
CA PHE A 59 -11.81 -0.92 -11.92
C PHE A 59 -12.89 -0.06 -11.26
N GLU A 60 -14.12 -0.56 -11.30
CA GLU A 60 -15.20 0.11 -10.58
C GLU A 60 -15.04 -0.08 -9.07
N GLN A 61 -15.67 0.79 -8.33
CA GLN A 61 -15.53 0.84 -6.88
C GLN A 61 -16.06 -0.43 -6.21
N GLU A 62 -17.21 -0.94 -6.68
CA GLU A 62 -17.85 -2.16 -6.21
C GLU A 62 -16.93 -3.38 -6.40
N GLU A 63 -16.22 -3.44 -7.52
CA GLU A 63 -15.24 -4.50 -7.79
C GLU A 63 -14.07 -4.42 -6.80
N SER A 64 -13.59 -3.21 -6.51
CA SER A 64 -12.50 -2.96 -5.56
C SER A 64 -12.90 -3.28 -4.11
N GLU A 65 -14.16 -3.05 -3.74
CA GLU A 65 -14.71 -3.47 -2.44
C GLU A 65 -14.80 -5.00 -2.33
N GLN A 66 -15.24 -5.68 -3.41
CA GLN A 66 -15.26 -7.15 -3.45
C GLN A 66 -13.85 -7.76 -3.36
N LEU A 67 -12.85 -7.16 -4.01
CA LEU A 67 -11.45 -7.52 -3.87
C LEU A 67 -11.03 -7.46 -2.39
N THR A 68 -11.35 -6.35 -1.74
CA THR A 68 -11.03 -6.12 -0.33
C THR A 68 -11.60 -7.21 0.57
N MET A 69 -12.87 -7.55 0.37
CA MET A 69 -13.57 -8.60 1.13
C MET A 69 -12.96 -10.00 0.92
N LYS A 70 -12.44 -10.28 -0.26
CA LYS A 70 -11.82 -11.58 -0.58
C LYS A 70 -10.38 -11.69 -0.07
N LEU A 71 -9.60 -10.61 -0.18
CA LEU A 71 -8.17 -10.61 0.17
C LEU A 71 -7.91 -10.60 1.68
N TRP A 72 -8.68 -9.84 2.46
CA TRP A 72 -8.43 -9.70 3.89
C TRP A 72 -9.15 -10.78 4.74
N THR A 73 -9.42 -11.95 4.17
CA THR A 73 -9.98 -13.08 4.90
C THR A 73 -8.90 -13.86 5.66
N ARG A 74 -9.27 -14.51 6.76
CA ARG A 74 -8.36 -15.41 7.50
C ARG A 74 -7.82 -16.54 6.62
N LYS A 75 -8.57 -16.98 5.61
CA LYS A 75 -8.16 -18.05 4.69
C LYS A 75 -6.83 -17.77 4.01
N VAL A 76 -6.50 -16.49 3.78
CA VAL A 76 -5.25 -16.08 3.14
C VAL A 76 -4.01 -16.36 3.98
N THR A 77 -4.18 -16.51 5.32
CA THR A 77 -3.09 -16.79 6.26
C THR A 77 -3.26 -18.08 7.05
N ASP A 78 -4.29 -18.89 6.77
CA ASP A 78 -4.55 -20.12 7.49
C ASP A 78 -3.59 -21.27 7.10
N GLU A 79 -3.02 -21.21 5.89
CA GLU A 79 -2.06 -22.23 5.45
C GLU A 79 -0.68 -22.03 6.10
N ARG A 80 -0.48 -22.65 7.26
CA ARG A 80 0.81 -22.62 7.96
C ARG A 80 1.90 -23.32 7.17
N ASN A 81 3.04 -22.68 7.05
CA ASN A 81 4.25 -23.30 6.51
C ASN A 81 5.05 -23.98 7.62
N TRP A 82 4.69 -25.24 7.92
CA TRP A 82 5.37 -26.03 8.96
C TRP A 82 6.86 -26.23 8.68
N ARG A 83 7.23 -26.37 7.41
CA ARG A 83 8.65 -26.45 7.02
C ARG A 83 9.38 -25.15 7.33
N GLY A 84 8.80 -24.00 7.01
CA GLY A 84 9.33 -22.68 7.37
C GLY A 84 9.47 -22.53 8.89
N LEU A 85 8.47 -22.93 9.66
CA LEU A 85 8.55 -22.89 11.12
C LEU A 85 9.68 -23.75 11.67
N LEU A 86 9.83 -24.98 11.18
CA LEU A 86 10.90 -25.89 11.59
C LEU A 86 12.29 -25.43 11.13
N SER A 87 12.40 -24.73 9.99
CA SER A 87 13.68 -24.22 9.49
C SER A 87 14.31 -23.18 10.41
N VAL A 88 13.51 -22.47 11.22
CA VAL A 88 14.02 -21.54 12.24
C VAL A 88 14.84 -22.30 13.31
N PHE A 89 14.44 -23.53 13.66
CA PHE A 89 15.12 -24.34 14.68
C PHE A 89 16.23 -25.22 14.10
N MET A 90 16.12 -25.59 12.83
CA MET A 90 17.08 -26.46 12.13
C MET A 90 17.50 -25.86 10.78
N PRO A 91 18.15 -24.67 10.77
CA PRO A 91 18.40 -23.92 9.54
C PRO A 91 19.29 -24.67 8.53
N LYS A 92 20.31 -25.38 9.02
CA LYS A 92 21.20 -26.15 8.14
C LYS A 92 20.52 -27.40 7.53
N ALA A 93 19.70 -28.09 8.30
CA ALA A 93 19.02 -29.32 7.85
C ALA A 93 17.87 -29.02 6.89
N LEU A 94 17.14 -27.93 7.09
CA LEU A 94 15.96 -27.55 6.31
C LEU A 94 16.25 -26.42 5.30
N LYS A 95 17.54 -26.05 5.13
CA LYS A 95 18.00 -25.02 4.17
C LYS A 95 17.17 -23.73 4.33
N PHE A 96 17.37 -23.05 5.47
CA PHE A 96 16.78 -21.72 5.67
C PHE A 96 17.30 -20.76 4.60
N ASP A 97 16.41 -20.13 3.84
CA ASP A 97 16.73 -19.29 2.69
C ASP A 97 15.77 -18.08 2.60
N SER A 98 15.97 -17.25 1.59
CA SER A 98 15.17 -16.06 1.27
C SER A 98 13.69 -16.35 0.98
N ASP A 99 13.35 -17.62 0.70
CA ASP A 99 11.98 -18.10 0.54
C ASP A 99 11.27 -18.41 1.88
N PHE A 100 11.88 -17.96 3.00
CA PHE A 100 11.31 -18.15 4.32
C PHE A 100 10.02 -17.38 4.52
N GLY A 101 8.98 -18.06 5.02
CA GLY A 101 7.73 -17.47 5.46
C GLY A 101 6.97 -18.45 6.36
N LEU A 102 6.25 -17.94 7.35
CA LEU A 102 5.44 -18.77 8.29
C LEU A 102 4.09 -19.17 7.68
N VAL A 103 3.66 -18.49 6.62
CA VAL A 103 2.42 -18.73 5.89
C VAL A 103 2.76 -19.01 4.44
N LYS A 104 2.06 -19.98 3.83
CA LYS A 104 2.16 -20.20 2.39
C LYS A 104 1.43 -19.09 1.65
N ASP A 105 2.00 -18.63 0.56
CA ASP A 105 1.46 -17.52 -0.24
C ASP A 105 0.44 -17.96 -1.31
N ARG A 106 0.19 -19.27 -1.43
CA ARG A 106 -0.69 -19.83 -2.45
C ARG A 106 -2.08 -19.19 -2.47
N ALA A 107 -2.69 -19.00 -1.30
CA ALA A 107 -4.03 -18.43 -1.20
C ALA A 107 -4.06 -16.96 -1.58
N VAL A 108 -3.05 -16.17 -1.16
CA VAL A 108 -2.97 -14.75 -1.54
C VAL A 108 -2.68 -14.60 -3.03
N LEU A 109 -1.78 -15.40 -3.59
CA LEU A 109 -1.51 -15.40 -5.03
C LEU A 109 -2.75 -15.78 -5.84
N ALA A 110 -3.48 -16.83 -5.45
CA ALA A 110 -4.71 -17.22 -6.11
C ALA A 110 -5.74 -16.09 -6.10
N SER A 111 -5.88 -15.39 -4.97
CA SER A 111 -6.79 -14.24 -4.85
C SER A 111 -6.35 -13.07 -5.73
N LEU A 112 -5.06 -12.71 -5.72
CA LEU A 112 -4.52 -11.66 -6.59
C LEU A 112 -4.70 -11.99 -8.07
N THR A 113 -4.35 -13.22 -8.47
CA THR A 113 -4.49 -13.67 -9.86
C THR A 113 -5.95 -13.73 -10.30
N SER A 114 -6.87 -14.13 -9.41
CA SER A 114 -8.30 -14.17 -9.76
C SER A 114 -8.87 -12.77 -10.03
N PHE A 115 -8.29 -11.73 -9.48
CA PHE A 115 -8.75 -10.35 -9.59
C PHE A 115 -8.02 -9.56 -10.69
N PHE A 116 -6.69 -9.57 -10.64
CA PHE A 116 -5.85 -8.80 -11.57
C PHE A 116 -5.53 -9.58 -12.86
N GLY A 117 -5.67 -10.92 -12.86
CA GLY A 117 -5.33 -11.76 -14.02
C GLY A 117 -3.85 -11.64 -14.40
N ASP A 118 -3.61 -11.57 -15.70
CA ASP A 118 -2.28 -11.37 -16.28
C ASP A 118 -1.96 -9.91 -16.64
N ARG A 119 -2.77 -8.98 -16.11
CA ARG A 119 -2.59 -7.55 -16.39
C ARG A 119 -1.21 -7.06 -15.98
N THR A 120 -0.68 -6.18 -16.80
CA THR A 120 0.62 -5.53 -16.66
C THR A 120 0.48 -4.03 -16.38
N PHE A 121 1.55 -3.37 -16.05
CA PHE A 121 1.55 -1.91 -15.95
C PHE A 121 1.21 -1.21 -17.27
N ALA A 122 1.42 -1.85 -18.41
CA ALA A 122 1.02 -1.30 -19.71
C ALA A 122 -0.50 -1.26 -19.93
N ASP A 123 -1.26 -2.03 -19.15
CA ASP A 123 -2.73 -2.08 -19.22
C ASP A 123 -3.40 -1.01 -18.35
N THR A 124 -2.61 -0.21 -17.60
CA THR A 124 -3.14 0.83 -16.73
C THR A 124 -3.53 2.08 -17.53
N THR A 125 -4.64 2.70 -17.17
CA THR A 125 -5.12 3.96 -17.74
C THR A 125 -4.48 5.17 -17.05
N THR A 126 -4.07 5.00 -15.79
CA THR A 126 -3.33 5.99 -15.00
C THR A 126 -1.96 5.42 -14.64
N PRO A 127 -0.86 6.16 -14.80
CA PRO A 127 0.47 5.73 -14.40
C PRO A 127 0.51 5.17 -12.98
N LEU A 128 1.02 3.95 -12.81
CA LEU A 128 1.08 3.21 -11.56
C LEU A 128 2.52 2.96 -11.14
N TYR A 129 2.82 3.19 -9.87
CA TYR A 129 4.08 2.87 -9.23
C TYR A 129 3.81 2.05 -7.97
N ILE A 130 4.48 0.91 -7.82
CA ILE A 130 4.36 0.05 -6.63
C ILE A 130 5.72 -0.06 -5.96
N VAL A 131 5.76 0.20 -4.65
CA VAL A 131 7.01 0.20 -3.89
C VAL A 131 7.19 -1.11 -3.14
N ALA A 132 8.38 -1.69 -3.28
CA ALA A 132 8.87 -2.83 -2.52
C ALA A 132 10.26 -2.51 -1.96
N THR A 133 10.83 -3.41 -1.16
CA THR A 133 12.16 -3.27 -0.56
C THR A 133 13.04 -4.43 -0.98
N ASP A 134 14.27 -4.18 -1.44
CA ASP A 134 15.24 -5.22 -1.72
C ASP A 134 15.71 -5.86 -0.42
N LEU A 135 15.56 -7.18 -0.32
CA LEU A 135 15.88 -7.95 0.88
C LEU A 135 17.38 -7.90 1.24
N HIS A 136 18.26 -7.77 0.25
CA HIS A 136 19.71 -7.90 0.46
C HIS A 136 20.37 -6.59 0.86
N ASN A 137 19.91 -5.46 0.31
CA ASN A 137 20.55 -4.16 0.56
C ASN A 137 19.64 -3.14 1.24
N GLY A 138 18.34 -3.45 1.43
CA GLY A 138 17.37 -2.56 2.07
C GLY A 138 16.92 -1.38 1.21
N GLU A 139 17.33 -1.31 -0.05
CA GLU A 139 16.94 -0.22 -0.94
C GLU A 139 15.47 -0.28 -1.33
N LYS A 140 14.87 0.90 -1.44
CA LYS A 140 13.55 1.07 -2.03
C LYS A 140 13.58 0.71 -3.51
N VAL A 141 12.67 -0.16 -3.94
CA VAL A 141 12.49 -0.57 -5.33
C VAL A 141 11.14 -0.10 -5.82
N VAL A 142 11.15 0.74 -6.86
CA VAL A 142 9.95 1.22 -7.52
C VAL A 142 9.66 0.34 -8.72
N LEU A 143 8.53 -0.35 -8.72
CA LEU A 143 8.05 -1.22 -9.78
C LEU A 143 7.03 -0.46 -10.62
N SER A 144 7.29 -0.33 -11.92
CA SER A 144 6.44 0.36 -12.90
C SER A 144 6.33 -0.40 -14.23
N SER A 145 6.75 -1.66 -14.25
CA SER A 145 6.68 -2.53 -15.42
C SER A 145 6.51 -4.00 -15.04
N GLY A 146 6.12 -4.83 -16.00
CA GLY A 146 5.86 -6.25 -15.77
C GLY A 146 4.43 -6.53 -15.27
N ARG A 147 4.21 -7.70 -14.67
CA ARG A 147 2.89 -8.11 -14.17
C ARG A 147 2.53 -7.40 -12.87
N ILE A 148 1.33 -6.87 -12.78
CA ILE A 148 0.83 -6.17 -11.58
C ILE A 148 0.76 -7.12 -10.39
N VAL A 149 0.35 -8.37 -10.59
CA VAL A 149 0.29 -9.39 -9.52
C VAL A 149 1.65 -9.59 -8.86
N ASP A 150 2.73 -9.65 -9.64
CA ASP A 150 4.08 -9.85 -9.10
C ASP A 150 4.55 -8.63 -8.30
N ALA A 151 4.24 -7.43 -8.77
CA ALA A 151 4.58 -6.19 -8.08
C ALA A 151 3.82 -6.06 -6.75
N ILE A 152 2.50 -6.32 -6.76
CA ILE A 152 1.68 -6.32 -5.54
C ILE A 152 2.19 -7.39 -4.58
N ARG A 153 2.46 -8.63 -5.07
CA ARG A 153 2.94 -9.73 -4.23
C ARG A 153 4.27 -9.40 -3.55
N ALA A 154 5.17 -8.73 -4.25
CA ALA A 154 6.42 -8.23 -3.68
C ALA A 154 6.15 -7.16 -2.61
N SER A 155 5.32 -6.18 -2.94
CA SER A 155 5.00 -5.05 -2.07
C SER A 155 4.31 -5.45 -0.75
N ILE A 156 3.54 -6.54 -0.75
CA ILE A 156 2.86 -7.08 0.45
C ILE A 156 3.63 -8.20 1.14
N ALA A 157 4.85 -8.52 0.73
CA ALA A 157 5.66 -9.59 1.30
C ALA A 157 6.13 -9.23 2.72
N VAL A 158 5.19 -9.14 3.66
CA VAL A 158 5.45 -8.80 5.07
C VAL A 158 6.43 -9.78 5.67
N PRO A 159 7.60 -9.35 6.18
CA PRO A 159 8.59 -10.21 6.79
C PRO A 159 7.98 -11.13 7.85
N TRP A 160 8.45 -12.35 7.94
CA TRP A 160 7.96 -13.45 8.79
C TRP A 160 6.61 -14.04 8.32
N VAL A 161 5.74 -13.29 7.66
CA VAL A 161 4.43 -13.80 7.23
C VAL A 161 4.58 -14.55 5.92
N TRP A 162 4.97 -13.84 4.87
CA TRP A 162 5.15 -14.42 3.55
C TRP A 162 6.61 -14.40 3.11
N PRO A 163 7.02 -15.38 2.29
CA PRO A 163 8.36 -15.36 1.72
C PRO A 163 8.58 -14.10 0.86
N ALA A 164 9.84 -13.70 0.74
CA ALA A 164 10.24 -12.70 -0.24
C ALA A 164 9.82 -13.13 -1.64
N TRP A 165 9.56 -12.17 -2.51
CA TRP A 165 9.11 -12.42 -3.87
C TRP A 165 10.16 -11.98 -4.88
N GLN A 166 10.43 -12.82 -5.88
CA GLN A 166 11.45 -12.49 -6.88
C GLN A 166 10.83 -11.72 -8.05
N VAL A 167 11.35 -10.51 -8.30
CA VAL A 167 10.99 -9.69 -9.47
C VAL A 167 12.27 -9.23 -10.12
N ASN A 168 12.41 -9.48 -11.42
CA ASN A 168 13.59 -9.08 -12.23
C ASN A 168 14.93 -9.49 -11.57
N GLY A 169 14.99 -10.71 -10.99
CA GLY A 169 16.19 -11.25 -10.37
C GLY A 169 16.49 -10.73 -8.96
N ARG A 170 15.70 -9.80 -8.42
CA ARG A 170 15.83 -9.26 -7.06
C ARG A 170 14.84 -9.93 -6.12
N TRP A 171 15.28 -10.28 -4.90
CA TRP A 171 14.42 -10.74 -3.82
C TRP A 171 13.85 -9.53 -3.09
N LEU A 172 12.54 -9.37 -3.16
CA LEU A 172 11.83 -8.22 -2.61
C LEU A 172 10.94 -8.61 -1.44
N VAL A 173 10.87 -7.72 -0.47
CA VAL A 173 9.97 -7.77 0.69
C VAL A 173 9.08 -6.53 0.72
N ASP A 174 8.16 -6.46 1.69
CA ASP A 174 7.19 -5.37 1.83
C ASP A 174 7.86 -3.98 1.74
N GLY A 175 7.24 -3.10 0.98
CA GLY A 175 7.74 -1.74 0.76
C GLY A 175 7.82 -0.90 2.04
N CYS A 176 7.01 -1.22 3.06
CA CYS A 176 7.02 -0.51 4.34
C CYS A 176 8.35 -0.62 5.10
N MET A 177 9.22 -1.56 4.71
CA MET A 177 10.54 -1.73 5.32
C MET A 177 11.50 -0.60 4.94
N SER A 178 11.36 -0.03 3.74
CA SER A 178 12.17 1.10 3.28
C SER A 178 11.41 2.42 3.28
N ASP A 179 10.14 2.41 2.85
CA ASP A 179 9.32 3.61 2.77
C ASP A 179 7.82 3.30 2.88
N PRO A 180 7.21 3.51 4.04
CA PRO A 180 5.80 3.22 4.26
C PRO A 180 4.82 4.16 3.54
N LEU A 181 5.27 5.36 3.12
CA LEU A 181 4.46 6.35 2.41
C LEU A 181 5.33 7.06 1.36
N PRO A 182 5.52 6.45 0.18
CA PRO A 182 6.53 6.85 -0.80
C PRO A 182 6.14 8.09 -1.63
N VAL A 183 6.01 9.24 -0.98
CA VAL A 183 5.66 10.51 -1.63
C VAL A 183 6.75 11.02 -2.57
N ASP A 184 8.03 10.71 -2.27
CA ASP A 184 9.16 11.08 -3.12
C ASP A 184 9.11 10.41 -4.51
N VAL A 185 8.44 9.27 -4.64
CA VAL A 185 8.20 8.63 -5.94
C VAL A 185 7.32 9.54 -6.81
N ALA A 186 6.19 10.01 -6.27
CA ALA A 186 5.31 10.94 -6.99
C ALA A 186 6.02 12.27 -7.32
N MET A 187 6.85 12.76 -6.41
CA MET A 187 7.64 13.99 -6.64
C MET A 187 8.64 13.80 -7.79
N LYS A 188 9.38 12.70 -7.81
CA LYS A 188 10.36 12.38 -8.87
C LYS A 188 9.68 12.23 -10.23
N GLU A 189 8.46 11.74 -10.26
CA GLU A 189 7.63 11.61 -11.45
C GLU A 189 6.93 12.92 -11.84
N GLY A 190 7.20 14.01 -11.11
CA GLY A 190 6.78 15.38 -11.45
C GLY A 190 5.40 15.77 -10.95
N ALA A 191 4.86 15.12 -9.93
CA ALA A 191 3.66 15.60 -9.25
C ALA A 191 3.97 16.88 -8.46
N ASN A 192 3.09 17.87 -8.54
CA ASN A 192 3.17 19.10 -7.76
C ASN A 192 2.08 19.21 -6.68
N ILE A 193 1.04 18.37 -6.77
CA ILE A 193 0.04 18.17 -5.72
C ILE A 193 -0.01 16.68 -5.40
N ILE A 194 0.25 16.31 -4.14
CA ILE A 194 0.29 14.92 -3.70
C ILE A 194 -0.71 14.70 -2.58
N LEU A 195 -1.72 13.89 -2.84
CA LEU A 195 -2.64 13.39 -1.83
C LEU A 195 -1.99 12.18 -1.14
N ALA A 196 -1.48 12.35 0.06
CA ALA A 196 -0.69 11.36 0.76
C ALA A 196 -1.53 10.66 1.85
N MET A 197 -2.09 9.48 1.54
CA MET A 197 -2.88 8.71 2.49
C MET A 197 -1.98 7.78 3.30
N GLY A 198 -1.78 8.13 4.57
CA GLY A 198 -0.98 7.39 5.53
C GLY A 198 -1.81 6.75 6.64
N PHE A 199 -1.25 5.71 7.28
CA PHE A 199 -1.94 4.96 8.33
C PHE A 199 -1.01 4.73 9.52
N GLU A 200 -1.27 5.41 10.63
CA GLU A 200 -0.60 5.07 11.87
C GLU A 200 -1.16 3.75 12.45
N SER A 201 -0.27 2.91 12.93
CA SER A 201 -0.64 1.71 13.67
C SER A 201 -0.59 2.01 15.16
N PRO A 202 -1.71 1.95 15.89
CA PRO A 202 -1.69 2.10 17.33
C PRO A 202 -0.80 1.01 17.92
N GLY A 203 -0.06 1.35 18.98
CA GLY A 203 0.76 0.38 19.70
C GLY A 203 -0.07 -0.84 20.08
N ALA A 204 0.47 -2.03 19.88
CA ALA A 204 -0.19 -3.23 20.34
C ALA A 204 -0.26 -3.17 21.87
N GLY A 205 -1.42 -3.50 22.41
CA GLY A 205 -1.55 -3.73 23.83
C GLY A 205 -0.63 -4.87 24.30
N ARG A 206 -1.00 -5.65 25.28
CA ARG A 206 -0.16 -6.73 25.83
C ARG A 206 0.29 -7.73 24.76
N VAL A 207 1.61 -7.78 24.48
CA VAL A 207 2.21 -8.73 23.55
C VAL A 207 2.29 -10.10 24.17
N ARG A 208 1.64 -11.10 23.55
CA ARG A 208 1.53 -12.47 24.12
C ARG A 208 2.14 -13.57 23.24
N SER A 209 2.83 -13.23 22.15
CA SER A 209 3.51 -14.20 21.27
C SER A 209 4.65 -13.57 20.50
N ALA A 210 5.63 -14.38 20.09
CA ALA A 210 6.78 -13.92 19.29
C ALA A 210 6.34 -13.24 17.98
N ILE A 211 5.34 -13.80 17.30
CA ILE A 211 4.79 -13.20 16.07
C ILE A 211 4.19 -11.82 16.36
N ARG A 212 3.40 -11.67 17.43
CA ARG A 212 2.87 -10.36 17.82
C ARG A 212 3.97 -9.37 18.21
N TYR A 213 5.05 -9.87 18.81
CA TYR A 213 6.22 -9.04 19.13
C TYR A 213 6.90 -8.54 17.86
N ALA A 214 7.14 -9.41 16.88
CA ALA A 214 7.71 -9.04 15.59
C ALA A 214 6.84 -8.00 14.86
N PHE A 215 5.52 -8.22 14.82
CA PHE A 215 4.59 -7.23 14.25
C PHE A 215 4.61 -5.89 14.98
N GLN A 216 4.73 -5.91 16.32
CA GLN A 216 4.82 -4.68 17.09
C GLN A 216 6.09 -3.89 16.77
N LEU A 217 7.23 -4.57 16.66
CA LEU A 217 8.50 -3.93 16.27
C LEU A 217 8.39 -3.33 14.86
N ASN A 218 7.84 -4.09 13.92
CA ASN A 218 7.61 -3.59 12.56
C ASN A 218 6.68 -2.38 12.54
N SER A 219 5.59 -2.38 13.33
CA SER A 219 4.68 -1.24 13.44
C SER A 219 5.36 0.01 14.01
N ILE A 220 6.22 -0.16 15.03
CA ILE A 220 6.99 0.95 15.60
C ILE A 220 7.93 1.53 14.55
N GLN A 221 8.66 0.67 13.83
CA GLN A 221 9.58 1.11 12.78
C GLN A 221 8.84 1.84 11.66
N THR A 222 7.74 1.28 11.18
CA THR A 222 6.90 1.87 10.12
C THR A 222 6.35 3.23 10.54
N ASN A 223 5.83 3.36 11.78
CA ASN A 223 5.35 4.65 12.29
C ASN A 223 6.47 5.70 12.39
N ASN A 224 7.67 5.29 12.83
CA ASN A 224 8.80 6.21 12.92
C ASN A 224 9.28 6.66 11.54
N LEU A 225 9.34 5.76 10.56
CA LEU A 225 9.65 6.10 9.17
C LEU A 225 8.59 7.03 8.57
N LEU A 226 7.31 6.76 8.81
CA LEU A 226 6.21 7.61 8.35
C LEU A 226 6.34 9.04 8.88
N ARG A 227 6.58 9.19 10.20
CA ARG A 227 6.77 10.50 10.84
C ARG A 227 8.00 11.23 10.34
N ALA A 228 9.11 10.50 10.16
CA ALA A 228 10.35 11.06 9.63
C ALA A 228 10.16 11.53 8.18
N SER A 229 9.46 10.75 7.36
CA SER A 229 9.12 11.10 5.98
C SER A 229 8.31 12.39 5.91
N PHE A 230 7.22 12.51 6.69
CA PHE A 230 6.44 13.75 6.74
C PHE A 230 7.27 14.96 7.22
N ALA A 231 8.08 14.80 8.27
CA ALA A 231 8.92 15.88 8.76
C ALA A 231 9.94 16.36 7.72
N PHE A 232 10.57 15.43 7.00
CA PHE A 232 11.53 15.73 5.95
C PHE A 232 10.89 16.46 4.75
N HIS A 233 9.76 15.96 4.28
CA HIS A 233 9.08 16.53 3.11
C HIS A 233 8.52 17.92 3.37
N ASN A 234 8.02 18.19 4.59
CA ASN A 234 7.55 19.53 4.97
C ASN A 234 8.65 20.60 4.98
N LEU A 235 9.92 20.20 5.08
CA LEU A 235 11.05 21.13 5.16
C LEU A 235 11.75 21.39 3.81
N ALA A 236 11.58 20.50 2.83
CA ALA A 236 12.53 20.41 1.72
C ALA A 236 11.99 20.73 0.33
N HIS A 237 10.68 20.92 0.11
CA HIS A 237 10.15 20.91 -1.26
C HIS A 237 9.08 21.95 -1.56
N HIS A 238 9.05 22.36 -2.86
CA HIS A 238 8.00 23.20 -3.45
C HIS A 238 6.74 22.41 -3.86
N THR A 239 6.70 21.11 -3.61
CA THR A 239 5.56 20.23 -3.90
C THR A 239 4.57 20.30 -2.75
N GLU A 240 3.30 20.49 -3.07
CA GLU A 240 2.24 20.50 -2.07
C GLU A 240 1.85 19.07 -1.68
N ILE A 241 2.12 18.70 -0.45
CA ILE A 241 1.78 17.38 0.10
C ILE A 241 0.64 17.53 1.08
N ILE A 242 -0.51 16.96 0.73
CA ILE A 242 -1.73 17.00 1.52
C ILE A 242 -1.87 15.67 2.27
N PRO A 243 -1.62 15.64 3.59
CA PRO A 243 -1.78 14.44 4.37
C PRO A 243 -3.27 14.09 4.54
N ILE A 244 -3.63 12.88 4.15
CA ILE A 244 -4.96 12.29 4.35
C ILE A 244 -4.80 11.18 5.38
N LEU A 245 -5.17 11.47 6.62
CA LEU A 245 -4.94 10.59 7.76
C LEU A 245 -6.27 10.18 8.39
N PRO A 246 -6.87 9.04 7.97
CA PRO A 246 -8.11 8.55 8.56
C PRO A 246 -7.95 8.26 10.06
N ASP A 247 -8.83 8.82 10.90
CA ASP A 247 -8.79 8.65 12.34
C ASP A 247 -9.71 7.51 12.78
N PHE A 248 -9.15 6.31 12.89
CA PHE A 248 -9.91 5.14 13.30
C PHE A 248 -10.14 5.13 14.82
N LYS A 249 -11.37 5.41 15.25
CA LYS A 249 -11.78 5.32 16.66
C LYS A 249 -11.87 3.89 17.19
N ARG A 250 -11.69 2.90 16.31
CA ARG A 250 -11.75 1.47 16.61
C ARG A 250 -10.43 0.81 16.26
N ALA A 251 -10.03 -0.20 17.02
CA ALA A 251 -8.88 -1.02 16.67
C ALA A 251 -9.21 -1.86 15.42
N ILE A 252 -8.51 -1.59 14.33
CA ILE A 252 -8.65 -2.32 13.08
C ILE A 252 -7.57 -3.39 13.04
N GLY A 253 -7.96 -4.66 13.18
CA GLY A 253 -7.06 -5.80 13.08
C GLY A 253 -6.77 -6.18 11.62
N LEU A 254 -5.68 -6.92 11.39
CA LEU A 254 -5.21 -7.33 10.06
C LEU A 254 -6.27 -8.03 9.19
N TYR A 255 -7.23 -8.72 9.80
CA TYR A 255 -8.27 -9.52 9.13
C TYR A 255 -9.69 -9.06 9.49
N SER A 256 -9.85 -7.78 9.80
CA SER A 256 -11.13 -7.22 10.25
C SER A 256 -12.04 -6.86 9.06
N THR A 257 -12.36 -7.84 8.19
CA THR A 257 -13.23 -7.61 7.02
C THR A 257 -14.57 -6.97 7.38
N ARG A 258 -15.14 -7.31 8.55
CA ARG A 258 -16.38 -6.69 9.06
C ARG A 258 -16.29 -5.17 9.24
N HIS A 259 -15.09 -4.61 9.35
CA HIS A 259 -14.86 -3.18 9.53
C HIS A 259 -14.57 -2.45 8.22
N ILE A 260 -14.53 -3.14 7.07
CA ILE A 260 -14.21 -2.53 5.78
C ILE A 260 -15.15 -1.37 5.45
N PRO A 261 -16.48 -1.49 5.58
CA PRO A 261 -17.37 -0.35 5.33
C PRO A 261 -17.01 0.86 6.20
N TYR A 262 -16.77 0.66 7.49
CA TYR A 262 -16.34 1.71 8.40
C TYR A 262 -14.99 2.34 7.98
N VAL A 263 -14.03 1.50 7.55
CA VAL A 263 -12.72 1.99 7.08
C VAL A 263 -12.87 2.87 5.85
N ILE A 264 -13.74 2.49 4.91
CA ILE A 264 -14.03 3.26 3.70
C ILE A 264 -14.68 4.60 4.08
N GLU A 265 -15.67 4.62 4.98
CA GLU A 265 -16.30 5.84 5.49
C GLU A 265 -15.30 6.79 6.15
N GLU A 266 -14.36 6.28 6.97
CA GLU A 266 -13.33 7.12 7.59
C GLU A 266 -12.35 7.68 6.54
N GLY A 267 -12.09 6.95 5.45
CA GLY A 267 -11.33 7.45 4.31
C GLY A 267 -12.04 8.59 3.59
N GLU A 268 -13.36 8.46 3.40
CA GLU A 268 -14.20 9.51 2.81
C GLU A 268 -14.20 10.78 3.68
N ARG A 269 -14.43 10.64 5.00
CA ARG A 269 -14.38 11.76 5.95
C ARG A 269 -13.03 12.48 5.96
N ALA A 270 -11.93 11.71 5.95
CA ALA A 270 -10.58 12.27 5.92
C ALA A 270 -10.32 13.07 4.62
N ALA A 271 -10.83 12.57 3.50
CA ALA A 271 -10.74 13.26 2.21
C ALA A 271 -11.59 14.53 2.18
N GLU A 272 -12.84 14.46 2.67
CA GLU A 272 -13.75 15.62 2.76
C GLU A 272 -13.19 16.74 3.62
N ALA A 273 -12.49 16.41 4.70
CA ALA A 273 -11.84 17.39 5.56
C ALA A 273 -10.75 18.19 4.83
N GLN A 274 -10.08 17.61 3.84
CA GLN A 274 -9.04 18.27 3.04
C GLN A 274 -9.58 18.88 1.74
N LEU A 275 -10.81 18.59 1.36
CA LEU A 275 -11.39 18.99 0.09
C LEU A 275 -11.39 20.52 -0.16
N PRO A 276 -11.71 21.39 0.84
CA PRO A 276 -11.64 22.83 0.64
C PRO A 276 -10.24 23.30 0.21
N TYR A 277 -9.20 22.73 0.82
CA TYR A 277 -7.82 23.06 0.52
C TYR A 277 -7.40 22.52 -0.86
N ILE A 278 -7.77 21.28 -1.18
CA ILE A 278 -7.53 20.68 -2.50
C ILE A 278 -8.14 21.55 -3.61
N ARG A 279 -9.40 21.97 -3.44
CA ARG A 279 -10.08 22.86 -4.41
C ARG A 279 -9.39 24.20 -4.56
N GLN A 280 -8.91 24.80 -3.46
CA GLN A 280 -8.16 26.05 -3.51
C GLN A 280 -6.88 25.90 -4.34
N LEU A 281 -6.11 24.84 -4.15
CA LEU A 281 -4.87 24.59 -4.89
C LEU A 281 -5.15 24.38 -6.39
N LEU A 282 -6.18 23.59 -6.70
CA LEU A 282 -6.56 23.33 -8.10
C LEU A 282 -7.07 24.60 -8.81
N ALA A 283 -7.73 25.52 -8.09
CA ALA A 283 -8.21 26.79 -8.63
C ALA A 283 -7.11 27.85 -8.75
N ALA A 284 -6.11 27.85 -7.88
CA ALA A 284 -5.04 28.85 -7.87
C ALA A 284 -4.07 28.74 -9.05
N ALA A 285 -4.06 27.60 -9.74
CA ALA A 285 -3.24 27.33 -10.91
C ALA A 285 -4.01 27.53 -12.24
N ALA A 286 -5.29 27.93 -12.17
CA ALA A 286 -6.13 28.31 -13.32
C ALA A 286 -5.96 29.82 -13.65
#